data_d27c2a2c3328ee1b91379461bd86107b
#
_entry.id   d27c2a2c3328ee1b91379461bd86107b
#
_cell.length_a   1.000
_cell.length_b   1.000
_cell.length_c   1.000
_cell.angle_alpha   90.00
_cell.angle_beta   90.00
_cell.angle_gamma   90.00
#
_symmetry.space_group_name_H-M   'P 1'
#
loop_
_entity.id
_entity.type
_entity.pdbx_description
1 polymer ?
#
loop_
_entity_poly.entity_id
_entity_poly.type
_entity_poly.pdbx_seq_one_letter_code
_entity_poly.pdbx_strand_id
1 'polypeptide(L)'
;MEIKELIKIAESNSWTVTEEEYTNGKGLLFSRYSPAGQDFSISTGPFESAEELINSIHQRYVEYDADSEAYLWLDNEGHGKNGAPYHMRDVLEDMEACEKMIYDLFICYRDAYEKK
;
A
#
# COMPACT_ATOMS: atom_id res chain seq x y z
N MET A 1 -14.83 10.36 12.39
CA MET A 1 -14.59 8.93 12.11
C MET A 1 -13.40 8.44 12.94
N GLU A 2 -13.52 7.26 13.49
CA GLU A 2 -12.46 6.71 14.32
C GLU A 2 -11.47 5.88 13.50
N ILE A 3 -10.23 5.88 13.94
CA ILE A 3 -9.15 5.12 13.30
C ILE A 3 -9.49 3.63 13.22
N LYS A 4 -10.08 3.06 14.26
CA LYS A 4 -10.44 1.64 14.25
C LYS A 4 -11.44 1.28 13.15
N GLU A 5 -12.29 2.23 12.74
CA GLU A 5 -13.22 2.00 11.63
C GLU A 5 -12.46 1.89 10.32
N LEU A 6 -11.46 2.75 10.12
CA LEU A 6 -10.61 2.69 8.92
C LEU A 6 -9.79 1.40 8.89
N ILE A 7 -9.29 0.95 10.04
CA ILE A 7 -8.59 -0.33 10.11
C ILE A 7 -9.49 -1.47 9.66
N LYS A 8 -10.73 -1.49 10.14
CA LYS A 8 -11.70 -2.54 9.73
C LYS A 8 -12.00 -2.51 8.23
N ILE A 9 -12.11 -1.32 7.66
CA ILE A 9 -12.32 -1.17 6.21
C ILE A 9 -11.15 -1.78 5.45
N ALA A 10 -9.92 -1.48 5.86
CA ALA A 10 -8.73 -2.03 5.23
C ALA A 10 -8.70 -3.57 5.35
N GLU A 11 -8.97 -4.08 6.54
CA GLU A 11 -9.00 -5.52 6.78
C GLU A 11 -10.06 -6.23 5.93
N SER A 12 -11.19 -5.58 5.71
CA SER A 12 -12.25 -6.10 4.83
C SER A 12 -11.81 -6.12 3.37
N ASN A 13 -10.78 -5.38 3.02
CA ASN A 13 -10.23 -5.31 1.67
C ASN A 13 -8.90 -6.06 1.55
N SER A 14 -8.70 -7.06 2.40
CA SER A 14 -7.56 -7.98 2.38
C SER A 14 -6.23 -7.39 2.88
N TRP A 15 -6.27 -6.23 3.51
CA TRP A 15 -5.07 -5.68 4.13
C TRP A 15 -4.90 -6.22 5.54
N THR A 16 -3.65 -6.46 5.93
CA THR A 16 -3.28 -6.68 7.32
C THR A 16 -2.73 -5.34 7.83
N VAL A 17 -3.24 -4.87 8.96
CA VAL A 17 -2.87 -3.56 9.50
C VAL A 17 -2.16 -3.75 10.83
N THR A 18 -0.97 -3.16 10.95
CA THR A 18 -0.14 -3.26 12.15
C THR A 18 0.26 -1.85 12.59
N GLU A 19 0.27 -1.60 13.90
CA GLU A 19 0.75 -0.33 14.43
C GLU A 19 2.27 -0.23 14.30
N GLU A 20 2.75 0.96 13.95
CA GLU A 20 4.17 1.30 13.95
C GLU A 20 4.40 2.46 14.90
N GLU A 21 5.46 2.36 15.70
CA GLU A 21 5.83 3.43 16.60
C GLU A 21 6.98 4.25 16.04
N TYR A 22 6.85 5.56 16.11
CA TYR A 22 7.84 6.53 15.69
C TYR A 22 8.21 7.41 16.87
N THR A 23 9.35 8.08 16.78
CA THR A 23 9.80 9.01 17.81
C THR A 23 8.76 10.09 18.10
N ASN A 24 8.05 10.54 17.06
CA ASN A 24 7.09 11.63 17.15
C ASN A 24 5.63 11.18 17.05
N GLY A 25 5.34 9.91 17.27
CA GLY A 25 3.96 9.44 17.28
C GLY A 25 3.80 8.02 16.77
N LYS A 26 2.57 7.67 16.45
CA LYS A 26 2.20 6.34 15.96
C LYS A 26 1.62 6.42 14.55
N GLY A 27 1.92 5.41 13.75
CA GLY A 27 1.36 5.25 12.42
C GLY A 27 0.93 3.81 12.19
N LEU A 28 0.63 3.48 10.94
CA LEU A 28 0.18 2.14 10.57
C LEU A 28 0.99 1.60 9.40
N LEU A 29 1.18 0.29 9.41
CA LEU A 29 1.74 -0.48 8.30
C LEU A 29 0.60 -1.30 7.70
N PHE A 30 0.37 -1.14 6.41
CA PHE A 30 -0.63 -1.89 5.65
C PHE A 30 0.10 -2.90 4.79
N SER A 31 -0.21 -4.18 4.93
CA SER A 31 0.48 -5.26 4.21
C SER A 31 -0.51 -6.19 3.53
N ARG A 32 -0.15 -6.67 2.35
CA ARG A 32 -0.88 -7.73 1.66
C ARG A 32 -0.01 -8.28 0.54
N TYR A 33 -0.43 -9.39 -0.04
CA TYR A 33 0.27 -9.92 -1.21
C TYR A 33 -0.21 -9.24 -2.48
N SER A 34 0.73 -9.03 -3.41
CA SER A 34 0.38 -8.60 -4.77
C SER A 34 -0.32 -9.75 -5.51
N PRO A 35 -0.94 -9.50 -6.67
CA PRO A 35 -1.55 -10.57 -7.46
C PRO A 35 -0.58 -11.69 -7.81
N ALA A 36 0.69 -11.38 -8.03
CA ALA A 36 1.72 -12.38 -8.31
C ALA A 36 2.29 -13.05 -7.05
N GLY A 37 1.82 -12.65 -5.86
CA GLY A 37 2.25 -13.26 -4.60
C GLY A 37 3.44 -12.61 -3.95
N GLN A 38 3.82 -11.39 -4.36
CA GLN A 38 4.91 -10.66 -3.73
C GLN A 38 4.43 -9.94 -2.48
N ASP A 39 5.30 -9.86 -1.48
CA ASP A 39 5.01 -9.08 -0.28
C ASP A 39 4.92 -7.60 -0.67
N PHE A 40 3.84 -6.95 -0.27
CA PHE A 40 3.63 -5.54 -0.51
C PHE A 40 3.16 -4.84 0.75
N SER A 41 3.78 -3.72 1.07
CA SER A 41 3.37 -2.94 2.24
C SER A 41 3.57 -1.46 2.02
N ILE A 42 2.78 -0.67 2.73
CA ILE A 42 2.93 0.79 2.76
C ILE A 42 2.86 1.26 4.21
N SER A 43 3.69 2.23 4.54
CA SER A 43 3.72 2.86 5.87
C SER A 43 3.14 4.27 5.76
N THR A 44 2.35 4.66 6.75
CA THR A 44 1.75 5.99 6.76
C THR A 44 2.65 7.05 7.36
N GLY A 45 3.60 6.65 8.21
CA GLY A 45 4.24 7.59 9.12
C GLY A 45 3.28 7.98 10.24
N PRO A 46 3.69 8.85 11.17
CA PRO A 46 2.82 9.24 12.28
C PRO A 46 1.64 10.08 11.83
N PHE A 47 0.49 9.88 12.44
CA PHE A 47 -0.70 10.68 12.21
C PHE A 47 -1.50 10.79 13.51
N GLU A 48 -2.36 11.80 13.60
CA GLU A 48 -3.17 12.05 14.80
C GLU A 48 -4.68 11.98 14.57
N SER A 49 -5.12 11.93 13.31
CA SER A 49 -6.55 11.93 12.98
C SER A 49 -6.85 11.04 11.79
N ALA A 50 -8.12 10.71 11.63
CA ALA A 50 -8.58 9.96 10.46
C ALA A 50 -8.27 10.71 9.16
N GLU A 51 -8.44 12.02 9.15
CA GLU A 51 -8.14 12.84 7.98
C GLU A 51 -6.67 12.75 7.60
N GLU A 52 -5.77 12.82 8.59
CA GLU A 52 -4.33 12.69 8.33
C GLU A 52 -3.97 11.30 7.82
N LEU A 53 -4.62 10.25 8.34
CA LEU A 53 -4.41 8.89 7.86
C LEU A 53 -4.81 8.77 6.39
N ILE A 54 -5.99 9.29 6.04
CA ILE A 54 -6.48 9.24 4.65
C ILE A 54 -5.53 10.01 3.72
N ASN A 55 -5.08 11.17 4.16
CA ASN A 55 -4.12 11.97 3.39
C ASN A 55 -2.79 11.22 3.21
N SER A 56 -2.34 10.48 4.22
CA SER A 56 -1.13 9.68 4.14
C SER A 56 -1.25 8.58 3.08
N ILE A 57 -2.39 7.92 3.01
CA ILE A 57 -2.63 6.89 1.99
C ILE A 57 -2.62 7.53 0.60
N HIS A 58 -3.26 8.67 0.44
CA HIS A 58 -3.25 9.40 -0.83
C HIS A 58 -1.82 9.78 -1.23
N GLN A 59 -1.02 10.25 -0.28
CA GLN A 59 0.37 10.62 -0.53
C GLN A 59 1.20 9.41 -0.95
N ARG A 60 0.98 8.24 -0.34
CA ARG A 60 1.66 7.01 -0.76
C ARG A 60 1.30 6.66 -2.21
N TYR A 61 0.05 6.85 -2.60
CA TYR A 61 -0.37 6.62 -3.97
C TYR A 61 0.33 7.59 -4.95
N VAL A 62 0.34 8.87 -4.61
CA VAL A 62 0.95 9.91 -5.47
C VAL A 62 2.45 9.67 -5.66
N GLU A 63 3.14 9.22 -4.62
CA GLU A 63 4.59 8.99 -4.66
C GLU A 63 4.97 7.64 -5.24
N TYR A 64 4.02 6.73 -5.41
CA TYR A 64 4.31 5.39 -5.87
C TYR A 64 4.71 5.41 -7.34
N ASP A 65 5.83 4.75 -7.65
CA ASP A 65 6.34 4.63 -9.02
C ASP A 65 6.52 3.15 -9.34
N ALA A 66 5.59 2.61 -10.13
CA ALA A 66 5.58 1.18 -10.48
C ALA A 66 6.86 0.76 -11.20
N ASP A 67 7.42 1.63 -12.04
CA ASP A 67 8.66 1.32 -12.76
C ASP A 67 9.83 1.13 -11.78
N SER A 68 9.99 2.07 -10.83
CA SER A 68 11.03 1.98 -9.82
C SER A 68 10.84 0.77 -8.91
N GLU A 69 9.60 0.48 -8.54
CA GLU A 69 9.30 -0.68 -7.71
C GLU A 69 9.63 -1.98 -8.44
N ALA A 70 9.34 -2.05 -9.74
CA ALA A 70 9.64 -3.24 -10.54
C ALA A 70 11.14 -3.54 -10.56
N TYR A 71 11.99 -2.52 -10.63
CA TYR A 71 13.44 -2.73 -10.63
C TYR A 71 13.95 -3.46 -9.38
N LEU A 72 13.28 -3.29 -8.25
CA LEU A 72 13.66 -3.98 -7.01
C LEU A 72 13.51 -5.50 -7.11
N TRP A 73 12.67 -5.95 -8.02
CA TRP A 73 12.37 -7.36 -8.20
C TRP A 73 13.02 -7.97 -9.45
N LEU A 74 13.93 -7.22 -10.09
CA LEU A 74 14.62 -7.68 -11.29
C LEU A 74 16.10 -7.93 -11.03
N ASP A 75 16.64 -8.98 -11.67
CA ASP A 75 18.07 -9.25 -11.64
C ASP A 75 18.81 -8.45 -12.71
N ASN A 76 20.11 -8.69 -12.85
CA ASN A 76 20.94 -7.95 -13.82
C ASN A 76 20.57 -8.20 -15.28
N GLU A 77 19.83 -9.27 -15.56
CA GLU A 77 19.41 -9.62 -16.91
C GLU A 77 17.98 -9.18 -17.22
N GLY A 78 17.34 -8.53 -16.28
CA GLY A 78 15.95 -8.07 -16.44
C GLY A 78 14.93 -9.15 -16.18
N HIS A 79 15.28 -10.20 -15.47
CA HIS A 79 14.37 -11.28 -15.09
C HIS A 79 13.96 -11.14 -13.62
N GLY A 80 12.76 -11.57 -13.30
CA GLY A 80 12.28 -11.54 -11.92
C GLY A 80 13.12 -12.39 -10.98
N LYS A 81 13.33 -11.88 -9.77
CA LYS A 81 14.06 -12.56 -8.70
C LYS A 81 13.22 -12.59 -7.42
N ASN A 82 13.66 -13.38 -6.45
CA ASN A 82 13.02 -13.46 -5.12
C ASN A 82 11.54 -13.83 -5.21
N GLY A 83 11.20 -14.75 -6.13
CA GLY A 83 9.83 -15.20 -6.29
C GLY A 83 8.98 -14.38 -7.25
N ALA A 84 9.51 -13.30 -7.80
CA ALA A 84 8.78 -12.47 -8.77
C ALA A 84 8.60 -13.22 -10.10
N PRO A 85 7.62 -12.83 -10.92
CA PRO A 85 7.45 -13.42 -12.26
C PRO A 85 8.73 -13.30 -13.07
N TYR A 86 8.97 -14.26 -13.94
CA TYR A 86 10.22 -14.32 -14.71
C TYR A 86 10.38 -13.15 -15.68
N HIS A 87 9.32 -12.78 -16.39
CA HIS A 87 9.39 -11.72 -17.40
C HIS A 87 9.24 -10.33 -16.77
N MET A 88 10.10 -9.41 -17.21
CA MET A 88 10.07 -8.01 -16.75
C MET A 88 8.67 -7.39 -16.86
N ARG A 89 7.99 -7.64 -17.99
CA ARG A 89 6.64 -7.11 -18.20
C ARG A 89 5.68 -7.55 -17.09
N ASP A 90 5.76 -8.81 -16.69
CA ASP A 90 4.87 -9.34 -15.67
C ASP A 90 5.18 -8.76 -14.29
N VAL A 91 6.47 -8.49 -14.03
CA VAL A 91 6.88 -7.79 -12.79
C VAL A 91 6.30 -6.39 -12.77
N LEU A 92 6.41 -5.66 -13.89
CA LEU A 92 5.87 -4.31 -14.01
C LEU A 92 4.35 -4.31 -13.83
N GLU A 93 3.65 -5.22 -14.49
CA GLU A 93 2.20 -5.35 -14.35
C GLU A 93 1.78 -5.61 -12.90
N ASP A 94 2.56 -6.43 -12.18
CA ASP A 94 2.29 -6.71 -10.77
C ASP A 94 2.46 -5.45 -9.92
N MET A 95 3.48 -4.66 -10.18
CA MET A 95 3.70 -3.41 -9.45
C MET A 95 2.65 -2.34 -9.80
N GLU A 96 2.16 -2.33 -11.03
CA GLU A 96 1.04 -1.46 -11.40
C GLU A 96 -0.25 -1.90 -10.69
N ALA A 97 -0.44 -3.19 -10.50
CA ALA A 97 -1.57 -3.69 -9.71
C ALA A 97 -1.46 -3.26 -8.25
N CYS A 98 -0.25 -3.21 -7.70
CA CYS A 98 -0.03 -2.69 -6.35
C CYS A 98 -0.40 -1.20 -6.25
N GLU A 99 -0.06 -0.41 -7.27
CA GLU A 99 -0.46 0.99 -7.33
C GLU A 99 -1.98 1.12 -7.24
N LYS A 100 -2.69 0.29 -8.00
CA LYS A 100 -4.14 0.27 -7.96
C LYS A 100 -4.69 -0.13 -6.59
N MET A 101 -4.02 -1.05 -5.90
CA MET A 101 -4.43 -1.45 -4.55
C MET A 101 -4.38 -0.26 -3.57
N ILE A 102 -3.35 0.58 -3.67
CA ILE A 102 -3.25 1.78 -2.84
C ILE A 102 -4.39 2.74 -3.18
N TYR A 103 -4.64 2.94 -4.46
CA TYR A 103 -5.71 3.83 -4.91
C TYR A 103 -7.08 3.35 -4.42
N ASP A 104 -7.34 2.05 -4.55
CA ASP A 104 -8.62 1.47 -4.10
C ASP A 104 -8.81 1.66 -2.59
N LEU A 105 -7.76 1.49 -1.81
CA LEU A 105 -7.81 1.74 -0.37
C LEU A 105 -8.15 3.21 -0.08
N PHE A 106 -7.48 4.13 -0.78
CA PHE A 106 -7.74 5.55 -0.63
C PHE A 106 -9.22 5.88 -0.95
N ILE A 107 -9.74 5.34 -2.06
CA ILE A 107 -11.13 5.59 -2.46
C ILE A 107 -12.11 5.05 -1.41
N CYS A 108 -11.87 3.84 -0.89
CA CYS A 108 -12.70 3.29 0.17
C CYS A 108 -12.70 4.19 1.41
N TYR A 109 -11.56 4.70 1.77
CA TYR A 109 -11.41 5.59 2.93
C TYR A 109 -12.10 6.93 2.70
N ARG A 110 -11.88 7.54 1.54
CA ARG A 110 -12.51 8.82 1.20
C ARG A 110 -14.03 8.68 1.20
N ASP A 111 -14.55 7.65 0.57
CA ASP A 111 -15.99 7.44 0.50
C ASP A 111 -16.60 7.23 1.88
N ALA A 112 -15.94 6.44 2.73
CA ALA A 112 -16.40 6.22 4.11
C ALA A 112 -16.38 7.51 4.92
N TYR A 113 -15.33 8.32 4.77
CA TYR A 113 -15.18 9.59 5.48
C TYR A 113 -16.25 10.59 5.05
N GLU A 114 -16.52 10.69 3.76
CA GLU A 114 -17.52 11.64 3.22
C GLU A 114 -18.95 11.28 3.64
N LYS A 115 -19.22 10.02 3.96
CA LYS A 115 -20.55 9.58 4.41
C LYS A 115 -20.81 9.89 5.89
N LYS A 116 -19.82 10.34 6.61
CA LYS A 116 -19.95 10.74 8.01
C LYS A 116 -20.19 12.23 8.11
#